data_64b2c7d74f9789d86366560fa2309ebf
#
_entry.id   64b2c7d74f9789d86366560fa2309ebf
#
_cell.length_a   1.000
_cell.length_b   1.000
_cell.length_c   1.000
_cell.angle_alpha   90.00
_cell.angle_beta   90.00
_cell.angle_gamma   90.00
#
_symmetry.space_group_name_H-M   'P 1'
#
loop_
_entity.id
_entity.type
_entity.pdbx_description
1 polymer ?
#
loop_
_entity_poly.entity_id
_entity_poly.type
_entity_poly.pdbx_seq_one_letter_code
_entity_poly.pdbx_strand_id
1 'polypeptide(L)'
;MNPMKEIGECLISTVDRDYMLRPSFANMMRIGEPRDIVQAFYDLHSDEVAPLIERAVNAYGQVPAWLIEHIKIGHYGQRALLAAMSVVEACSDDDVSPLIGDYRPAKSKGRPFKRLRGQMEDFDIIVIGQSLITHGIIGKAKVRQLQRHESSGGTSEFSAFEYISAARNHFSISREEAERLTMTEFQHMLNAKYPDQKGFTREEYDAVADDYMAKKARKLAKAA
;
A
#
# COMPACT_ATOMS: atom_id res chain seq x y z
N MET A 1 -20.61 -12.11 -1.17
CA MET A 1 -19.25 -12.59 -0.87
C MET A 1 -18.76 -11.80 0.34
N ASN A 2 -18.18 -12.43 1.36
CA ASN A 2 -17.70 -11.68 2.53
C ASN A 2 -16.30 -11.13 2.25
N PRO A 3 -16.05 -9.82 2.39
CA PRO A 3 -14.75 -9.23 2.12
C PRO A 3 -13.74 -9.63 3.19
N MET A 4 -12.54 -9.98 2.77
CA MET A 4 -11.40 -10.25 3.66
C MET A 4 -10.63 -8.94 3.88
N LYS A 5 -10.97 -8.19 4.92
CA LYS A 5 -10.34 -6.90 5.25
C LYS A 5 -8.83 -7.02 5.49
N GLU A 6 -8.38 -8.16 5.98
CA GLU A 6 -6.96 -8.42 6.28
C GLU A 6 -6.06 -8.39 5.04
N ILE A 7 -6.62 -8.70 3.86
CA ILE A 7 -5.90 -8.63 2.59
C ILE A 7 -6.28 -7.41 1.76
N GLY A 8 -7.05 -6.49 2.32
CA GLY A 8 -7.43 -5.21 1.72
C GLY A 8 -8.73 -5.24 0.92
N GLU A 9 -9.52 -6.32 0.98
CA GLU A 9 -10.85 -6.32 0.38
C GLU A 9 -11.81 -5.41 1.15
N CYS A 10 -12.62 -4.68 0.41
CA CYS A 10 -13.64 -3.79 0.96
C CYS A 10 -14.97 -4.01 0.22
N LEU A 11 -16.06 -4.11 0.96
CA LEU A 11 -17.42 -4.13 0.43
C LEU A 11 -18.14 -2.86 0.87
N ILE A 12 -18.64 -2.09 -0.07
CA ILE A 12 -19.42 -0.88 0.17
C ILE A 12 -20.83 -1.16 -0.29
N SER A 13 -21.76 -1.18 0.67
CA SER A 13 -23.18 -1.40 0.41
C SER A 13 -23.91 -0.06 0.32
N THR A 14 -24.62 0.12 -0.76
CA THR A 14 -25.56 1.25 -0.94
C THR A 14 -27.00 0.72 -0.92
N VAL A 15 -27.96 1.61 -1.04
CA VAL A 15 -29.38 1.21 -1.11
C VAL A 15 -29.66 0.38 -2.38
N ASP A 16 -28.93 0.66 -3.46
CA ASP A 16 -29.19 0.06 -4.77
C ASP A 16 -28.40 -1.22 -5.01
N ARG A 17 -27.15 -1.27 -4.55
CA ARG A 17 -26.24 -2.42 -4.78
C ARG A 17 -25.00 -2.40 -3.88
N ASP A 18 -24.32 -3.51 -3.88
CA ASP A 18 -23.02 -3.71 -3.24
C ASP A 18 -21.88 -3.52 -4.25
N TYR A 19 -20.81 -2.86 -3.82
CA TYR A 19 -19.57 -2.67 -4.59
C TYR A 19 -18.44 -3.42 -3.91
N MET A 20 -17.89 -4.43 -4.58
CA MET A 20 -16.72 -5.16 -4.10
C MET A 20 -15.46 -4.52 -4.66
N LEU A 21 -14.55 -4.12 -3.75
CA LEU A 21 -13.25 -3.55 -4.08
C LEU A 21 -12.16 -4.52 -3.65
N ARG A 22 -11.27 -4.87 -4.58
CA ARG A 22 -10.13 -5.76 -4.33
C ARG A 22 -8.86 -5.20 -4.94
N PRO A 23 -7.81 -4.93 -4.16
CA PRO A 23 -6.54 -4.40 -4.64
C PRO A 23 -5.61 -5.53 -5.12
N SER A 24 -6.06 -6.31 -6.11
CA SER A 24 -5.28 -7.39 -6.71
C SER A 24 -4.19 -6.86 -7.63
N PHE A 25 -3.17 -7.67 -7.95
CA PHE A 25 -2.14 -7.30 -8.91
C PHE A 25 -2.73 -6.93 -10.28
N ALA A 26 -3.75 -7.68 -10.75
CA ALA A 26 -4.45 -7.35 -11.99
C ALA A 26 -5.11 -5.96 -11.92
N ASN A 27 -5.74 -5.64 -10.80
CA ASN A 27 -6.43 -4.37 -10.60
C ASN A 27 -5.44 -3.21 -10.44
N MET A 28 -4.28 -3.43 -9.82
CA MET A 28 -3.22 -2.40 -9.77
C MET A 28 -2.71 -2.03 -11.18
N MET A 29 -2.59 -2.98 -12.10
CA MET A 29 -2.23 -2.69 -13.49
C MET A 29 -3.26 -1.84 -14.25
N ARG A 30 -4.52 -1.79 -13.80
CA ARG A 30 -5.56 -0.94 -14.40
C ARG A 30 -5.39 0.55 -14.05
N ILE A 31 -4.61 0.88 -13.01
CA ILE A 31 -4.31 2.28 -12.65
C ILE A 31 -3.49 2.95 -13.75
N GLY A 32 -2.54 2.25 -14.34
CA GLY A 32 -1.66 2.75 -15.41
C GLY A 32 -0.35 1.99 -15.49
N GLU A 33 0.67 2.66 -16.04
CA GLU A 33 2.02 2.13 -16.13
C GLU A 33 2.67 1.99 -14.73
N PRO A 34 3.74 1.19 -14.57
CA PRO A 34 4.41 0.95 -13.28
C PRO A 34 4.75 2.22 -12.48
N ARG A 35 5.06 3.32 -13.18
CA ARG A 35 5.33 4.64 -12.55
C ARG A 35 4.06 5.33 -12.08
N ASP A 36 2.98 5.20 -12.83
CA ASP A 36 1.70 5.85 -12.49
C ASP A 36 1.12 5.25 -11.21
N ILE A 37 1.30 3.94 -11.01
CA ILE A 37 0.89 3.24 -9.78
C ILE A 37 1.62 3.81 -8.56
N VAL A 38 2.94 3.98 -8.66
CA VAL A 38 3.75 4.58 -7.58
C VAL A 38 3.41 6.05 -7.39
N GLN A 39 3.15 6.80 -8.47
CA GLN A 39 2.72 8.20 -8.39
C GLN A 39 1.38 8.33 -7.67
N ALA A 40 0.40 7.47 -7.97
CA ALA A 40 -0.88 7.43 -7.27
C ALA A 40 -0.71 7.17 -5.76
N PHE A 41 0.22 6.29 -5.38
CA PHE A 41 0.56 6.07 -3.98
C PHE A 41 1.10 7.34 -3.31
N TYR A 42 2.04 8.04 -3.95
CA TYR A 42 2.58 9.28 -3.42
C TYR A 42 1.52 10.39 -3.33
N ASP A 43 0.71 10.56 -4.36
CA ASP A 43 -0.36 11.56 -4.38
C ASP A 43 -1.40 11.32 -3.27
N LEU A 44 -1.68 10.06 -2.95
CA LEU A 44 -2.58 9.65 -1.87
C LEU A 44 -2.01 9.85 -0.46
N HIS A 45 -0.68 9.76 -0.31
CA HIS A 45 -0.03 9.82 1.01
C HIS A 45 0.71 11.14 1.24
N SER A 46 0.81 12.01 0.24
CA SER A 46 1.42 13.33 0.42
C SER A 46 0.46 14.27 1.13
N ASP A 47 0.95 14.85 2.22
CA ASP A 47 0.21 15.89 2.95
C ASP A 47 0.66 17.27 2.45
N GLU A 48 -0.18 17.91 1.63
CA GLU A 48 0.08 19.25 1.10
C GLU A 48 -0.12 20.35 2.16
N VAL A 49 -0.86 20.06 3.23
CA VAL A 49 -1.28 21.04 4.25
C VAL A 49 -0.34 21.06 5.45
N ALA A 50 0.13 19.90 5.91
CA ALA A 50 1.00 19.82 7.09
C ALA A 50 2.25 20.71 6.99
N PRO A 51 3.01 20.75 5.87
CA PRO A 51 4.17 21.63 5.76
C PRO A 51 3.83 23.14 5.83
N LEU A 52 2.62 23.53 5.41
CA LEU A 52 2.15 24.92 5.52
C LEU A 52 1.83 25.28 6.97
N ILE A 53 1.16 24.37 7.68
CA ILE A 53 0.85 24.52 9.10
C ILE A 53 2.13 24.58 9.92
N GLU A 54 3.07 23.67 9.71
CA GLU A 54 4.36 23.66 10.42
C GLU A 54 5.14 24.98 10.22
N ARG A 55 5.23 25.48 8.99
CA ARG A 55 5.89 26.77 8.72
C ARG A 55 5.19 27.92 9.42
N ALA A 56 3.85 27.92 9.44
CA ALA A 56 3.09 28.96 10.11
C ALA A 56 3.28 28.92 11.63
N VAL A 57 3.24 27.73 12.24
CA VAL A 57 3.49 27.55 13.67
C VAL A 57 4.91 27.99 14.03
N ASN A 58 5.91 27.62 13.22
CA ASN A 58 7.30 28.03 13.45
C ASN A 58 7.50 29.55 13.32
N ALA A 59 6.77 30.22 12.40
CA ALA A 59 6.91 31.64 12.16
C ALA A 59 6.08 32.51 13.11
N TYR A 60 4.88 32.07 13.49
CA TYR A 60 3.89 32.86 14.22
C TYR A 60 3.52 32.30 15.60
N GLY A 61 4.06 31.16 16.00
CA GLY A 61 3.71 30.43 17.21
C GLY A 61 2.31 29.81 17.23
N GLN A 62 1.50 30.09 16.22
CA GLN A 62 0.14 29.55 16.04
C GLN A 62 -0.25 29.53 14.56
N VAL A 63 -1.33 28.85 14.22
CA VAL A 63 -1.89 28.86 12.86
C VAL A 63 -2.74 30.12 12.67
N PRO A 64 -2.35 31.05 11.77
CA PRO A 64 -3.12 32.28 11.53
C PRO A 64 -4.48 31.98 10.88
N ALA A 65 -5.51 32.76 11.23
CA ALA A 65 -6.87 32.58 10.69
C ALA A 65 -6.91 32.69 9.14
N TRP A 66 -6.11 33.61 8.57
CA TRP A 66 -6.03 33.75 7.11
C TRP A 66 -5.50 32.48 6.41
N LEU A 67 -4.60 31.73 7.06
CA LEU A 67 -4.08 30.48 6.50
C LEU A 67 -5.17 29.39 6.51
N ILE A 68 -5.97 29.33 7.58
CA ILE A 68 -7.11 28.42 7.68
C ILE A 68 -8.11 28.69 6.54
N GLU A 69 -8.44 29.95 6.31
CA GLU A 69 -9.33 30.34 5.20
C GLU A 69 -8.70 30.03 3.83
N HIS A 70 -7.40 30.26 3.67
CA HIS A 70 -6.68 29.90 2.44
C HIS A 70 -6.70 28.39 2.17
N ILE A 71 -6.51 27.56 3.19
CA ILE A 71 -6.60 26.10 3.08
C ILE A 71 -8.02 25.65 2.71
N LYS A 72 -9.06 26.24 3.32
CA LYS A 72 -10.46 25.91 3.00
C LYS A 72 -10.86 26.26 1.58
N ILE A 73 -10.37 27.36 1.04
CA ILE A 73 -10.68 27.85 -0.31
C ILE A 73 -9.75 27.19 -1.35
N GLY A 74 -8.56 26.75 -0.95
CA GLY A 74 -7.55 26.15 -1.80
C GLY A 74 -7.97 24.78 -2.34
N HIS A 75 -7.32 24.37 -3.42
CA HIS A 75 -7.54 23.05 -4.04
C HIS A 75 -6.65 21.95 -3.43
N TYR A 76 -6.34 22.08 -2.14
CA TYR A 76 -5.55 21.09 -1.41
C TYR A 76 -6.27 19.76 -1.34
N GLY A 77 -5.53 18.67 -1.54
CA GLY A 77 -6.11 17.32 -1.57
C GLY A 77 -6.80 16.93 -2.88
N GLN A 78 -6.87 17.81 -3.88
CA GLN A 78 -7.49 17.47 -5.16
C GLN A 78 -6.70 16.36 -5.89
N ARG A 79 -5.37 16.35 -5.78
CA ARG A 79 -4.53 15.28 -6.34
C ARG A 79 -4.79 13.96 -5.65
N ALA A 80 -4.84 13.97 -4.32
CA ALA A 80 -5.16 12.79 -3.53
C ALA A 80 -6.55 12.23 -3.89
N LEU A 81 -7.53 13.10 -4.07
CA LEU A 81 -8.87 12.68 -4.47
C LEU A 81 -8.90 12.07 -5.87
N LEU A 82 -8.23 12.66 -6.84
CA LEU A 82 -8.13 12.10 -8.20
C LEU A 82 -7.44 10.73 -8.19
N ALA A 83 -6.33 10.62 -7.48
CA ALA A 83 -5.63 9.35 -7.32
C ALA A 83 -6.51 8.30 -6.61
N ALA A 84 -7.25 8.72 -5.56
CA ALA A 84 -8.19 7.83 -4.86
C ALA A 84 -9.29 7.31 -5.78
N MET A 85 -9.91 8.18 -6.57
CA MET A 85 -10.95 7.80 -7.52
C MET A 85 -10.42 6.79 -8.55
N SER A 86 -9.23 7.04 -9.10
CA SER A 86 -8.58 6.12 -10.05
C SER A 86 -8.28 4.75 -9.42
N VAL A 87 -7.80 4.73 -8.16
CA VAL A 87 -7.53 3.48 -7.44
C VAL A 87 -8.81 2.71 -7.13
N VAL A 88 -9.87 3.40 -6.69
CA VAL A 88 -11.18 2.76 -6.39
C VAL A 88 -11.79 2.19 -7.67
N GLU A 89 -11.75 2.94 -8.78
CA GLU A 89 -12.22 2.48 -10.08
C GLU A 89 -11.44 1.25 -10.57
N ALA A 90 -10.12 1.28 -10.47
CA ALA A 90 -9.26 0.16 -10.84
C ALA A 90 -9.54 -1.10 -10.00
N CYS A 91 -9.87 -0.95 -8.72
CA CYS A 91 -10.11 -2.05 -7.78
C CYS A 91 -11.51 -2.68 -7.89
N SER A 92 -12.40 -2.15 -8.71
CA SER A 92 -13.75 -2.66 -8.93
C SER A 92 -13.90 -3.24 -10.33
N ASP A 93 -14.72 -4.28 -10.45
CA ASP A 93 -15.20 -4.79 -11.75
C ASP A 93 -16.52 -4.13 -12.16
N ASP A 94 -17.18 -3.42 -11.24
CA ASP A 94 -18.42 -2.69 -11.46
C ASP A 94 -18.15 -1.21 -11.75
N ASP A 95 -19.11 -0.53 -12.41
CA ASP A 95 -19.11 0.93 -12.53
C ASP A 95 -19.33 1.57 -11.16
N VAL A 96 -18.29 2.19 -10.63
CA VAL A 96 -18.29 2.89 -9.33
C VAL A 96 -18.62 4.39 -9.44
N SER A 97 -18.89 4.91 -10.64
CA SER A 97 -19.23 6.33 -10.86
C SER A 97 -20.43 6.81 -10.00
N PRO A 98 -21.49 6.01 -9.75
CA PRO A 98 -22.54 6.42 -8.84
C PRO A 98 -22.06 6.60 -7.39
N LEU A 99 -21.05 5.84 -7.00
CA LEU A 99 -20.48 5.83 -5.65
C LEU A 99 -19.51 6.98 -5.42
N ILE A 100 -18.48 7.10 -6.28
CA ILE A 100 -17.37 8.03 -6.10
C ILE A 100 -17.53 9.33 -6.91
N GLY A 101 -18.45 9.35 -7.86
CA GLY A 101 -18.63 10.47 -8.79
C GLY A 101 -17.79 10.35 -10.05
N ASP A 102 -17.79 11.41 -10.87
CA ASP A 102 -17.14 11.44 -12.18
C ASP A 102 -16.59 12.84 -12.49
N TYR A 103 -15.68 12.94 -13.45
CA TYR A 103 -15.18 14.19 -14.01
C TYR A 103 -15.65 14.35 -15.45
N ARG A 104 -16.39 15.43 -15.71
CA ARG A 104 -16.87 15.75 -17.06
C ARG A 104 -16.27 17.03 -17.59
N PRO A 105 -16.07 17.16 -18.92
CA PRO A 105 -15.64 18.40 -19.51
C PRO A 105 -16.54 19.56 -19.10
N ALA A 106 -15.95 20.65 -18.61
CA ALA A 106 -16.70 21.84 -18.25
C ALA A 106 -17.06 22.65 -19.48
N LYS A 107 -18.30 23.15 -19.55
CA LYS A 107 -18.77 24.03 -20.64
C LYS A 107 -18.24 25.48 -20.52
N SER A 108 -17.63 25.85 -19.38
CA SER A 108 -17.18 27.22 -19.13
C SER A 108 -15.70 27.41 -19.41
N LYS A 109 -15.35 28.58 -19.99
CA LYS A 109 -13.97 28.99 -20.22
C LYS A 109 -13.25 29.15 -18.87
N GLY A 110 -12.14 28.42 -18.65
CA GLY A 110 -11.29 28.55 -17.46
C GLY A 110 -11.24 27.34 -16.52
N ARG A 111 -12.14 26.37 -16.67
CA ARG A 111 -12.04 25.08 -15.96
C ARG A 111 -12.22 23.96 -16.97
N PRO A 112 -11.19 23.10 -17.18
CA PRO A 112 -11.28 22.04 -18.18
C PRO A 112 -12.28 20.95 -17.79
N PHE A 113 -12.45 20.66 -16.48
CA PHE A 113 -13.32 19.61 -15.98
C PHE A 113 -14.18 20.10 -14.80
N LYS A 114 -15.39 19.55 -14.71
CA LYS A 114 -16.31 19.71 -13.59
C LYS A 114 -16.49 18.36 -12.93
N ARG A 115 -16.27 18.29 -11.60
CA ARG A 115 -16.58 17.12 -10.81
C ARG A 115 -18.09 16.98 -10.57
N LEU A 116 -18.59 15.79 -10.81
CA LEU A 116 -19.91 15.34 -10.36
C LEU A 116 -19.68 14.48 -9.12
N ARG A 117 -20.30 14.83 -7.98
CA ARG A 117 -20.18 14.06 -6.76
C ARG A 117 -21.03 12.79 -6.85
N GLY A 118 -20.51 11.69 -6.32
CA GLY A 118 -21.23 10.45 -6.08
C GLY A 118 -21.94 10.46 -4.73
N GLN A 119 -22.23 9.27 -4.23
CA GLN A 119 -22.87 9.08 -2.92
C GLN A 119 -21.89 9.20 -1.75
N MET A 120 -20.58 8.98 -1.98
CA MET A 120 -19.55 9.05 -0.96
C MET A 120 -18.97 10.46 -0.82
N GLU A 121 -18.57 10.79 0.40
CA GLU A 121 -17.80 11.99 0.69
C GLU A 121 -16.36 11.86 0.19
N ASP A 122 -15.76 12.99 -0.19
CA ASP A 122 -14.41 13.05 -0.75
C ASP A 122 -13.35 12.45 0.19
N PHE A 123 -13.52 12.68 1.49
CA PHE A 123 -12.62 12.14 2.52
C PHE A 123 -12.67 10.62 2.59
N ASP A 124 -13.86 10.03 2.53
CA ASP A 124 -14.03 8.57 2.59
C ASP A 124 -13.41 7.90 1.35
N ILE A 125 -13.57 8.52 0.18
CA ILE A 125 -12.94 8.05 -1.06
C ILE A 125 -11.41 8.02 -0.90
N ILE A 126 -10.81 9.08 -0.33
CA ILE A 126 -9.36 9.16 -0.11
C ILE A 126 -8.90 8.06 0.86
N VAL A 127 -9.59 7.88 1.99
CA VAL A 127 -9.22 6.86 3.00
C VAL A 127 -9.30 5.45 2.42
N ILE A 128 -10.34 5.16 1.64
CA ILE A 128 -10.47 3.86 0.97
C ILE A 128 -9.37 3.68 -0.09
N GLY A 129 -9.12 4.70 -0.92
CA GLY A 129 -8.03 4.68 -1.90
C GLY A 129 -6.67 4.43 -1.27
N GLN A 130 -6.35 5.09 -0.15
CA GLN A 130 -5.12 4.85 0.63
C GLN A 130 -5.02 3.42 1.13
N SER A 131 -6.11 2.86 1.65
CA SER A 131 -6.14 1.48 2.12
C SER A 131 -5.92 0.50 0.97
N LEU A 132 -6.64 0.65 -0.13
CA LEU A 132 -6.56 -0.23 -1.30
C LEU A 132 -5.14 -0.22 -1.89
N ILE A 133 -4.58 0.94 -2.19
CA ILE A 133 -3.25 1.01 -2.80
C ILE A 133 -2.17 0.47 -1.87
N THR A 134 -2.29 0.70 -0.55
CA THR A 134 -1.35 0.15 0.43
C THR A 134 -1.36 -1.37 0.42
N HIS A 135 -2.55 -2.00 0.43
CA HIS A 135 -2.66 -3.46 0.35
C HIS A 135 -2.28 -4.03 -1.01
N GLY A 136 -2.41 -3.22 -2.08
CA GLY A 136 -2.12 -3.62 -3.46
C GLY A 136 -0.64 -3.60 -3.83
N ILE A 137 0.14 -2.64 -3.29
CA ILE A 137 1.54 -2.46 -3.72
C ILE A 137 2.57 -2.61 -2.60
N ILE A 138 2.26 -2.20 -1.37
CA ILE A 138 3.20 -2.31 -0.24
C ILE A 138 2.94 -3.59 0.56
N GLY A 139 1.67 -3.87 0.83
CA GLY A 139 1.23 -4.93 1.72
C GLY A 139 1.27 -4.49 3.19
N LYS A 140 0.51 -5.21 4.02
CA LYS A 140 0.44 -5.00 5.48
C LYS A 140 0.78 -6.25 6.29
N ALA A 141 1.30 -7.30 5.65
CA ALA A 141 1.81 -8.44 6.39
C ALA A 141 3.05 -8.02 7.20
N LYS A 142 3.28 -8.70 8.32
CA LYS A 142 4.53 -8.52 9.08
C LYS A 142 5.70 -8.95 8.20
N VAL A 143 6.45 -7.97 7.70
CA VAL A 143 7.64 -8.22 6.91
C VAL A 143 8.82 -8.41 7.86
N ARG A 144 9.73 -9.31 7.50
CA ARG A 144 11.01 -9.49 8.16
C ARG A 144 11.73 -8.13 8.36
N GLN A 145 12.28 -7.89 9.54
CA GLN A 145 13.12 -6.72 9.74
C GLN A 145 14.32 -6.75 8.81
N LEU A 146 14.56 -5.65 8.08
CA LEU A 146 15.73 -5.49 7.22
C LEU A 146 17.00 -5.65 8.04
N GLN A 147 17.96 -6.41 7.51
CA GLN A 147 19.29 -6.51 8.12
C GLN A 147 20.06 -5.20 7.89
N ARG A 148 21.06 -4.93 8.75
CA ARG A 148 21.81 -3.66 8.78
C ARG A 148 22.42 -3.22 7.44
N HIS A 149 22.65 -4.15 6.52
CA HIS A 149 23.27 -3.92 5.21
C HIS A 149 22.24 -3.89 4.06
N GLU A 150 20.97 -4.14 4.34
CA GLU A 150 19.91 -4.05 3.34
C GLU A 150 19.42 -2.60 3.26
N SER A 151 19.49 -1.99 2.07
CA SER A 151 19.01 -0.62 1.88
C SER A 151 17.49 -0.59 1.80
N SER A 152 16.88 0.36 2.51
CA SER A 152 15.47 0.70 2.38
C SER A 152 15.21 1.64 1.19
N GLY A 153 15.94 1.44 0.08
CA GLY A 153 15.78 2.27 -1.11
C GLY A 153 14.34 2.22 -1.62
N GLY A 154 13.72 3.41 -1.76
CA GLY A 154 12.41 3.51 -2.36
C GLY A 154 12.44 3.05 -3.82
N THR A 155 11.39 2.37 -4.27
CA THR A 155 11.23 2.02 -5.67
C THR A 155 10.47 3.13 -6.39
N SER A 156 10.88 3.44 -7.61
CA SER A 156 10.21 4.44 -8.48
C SER A 156 9.16 3.80 -9.39
N GLU A 157 9.10 2.47 -9.43
CA GLU A 157 8.24 1.71 -10.34
C GLU A 157 7.69 0.50 -9.60
N PHE A 158 6.43 0.13 -9.88
CA PHE A 158 5.79 -1.07 -9.36
C PHE A 158 5.42 -1.99 -10.51
N SER A 159 6.21 -3.05 -10.72
CA SER A 159 5.94 -4.05 -11.74
C SER A 159 5.09 -5.19 -11.16
N ALA A 160 3.78 -5.12 -11.33
CA ALA A 160 2.87 -6.18 -10.88
C ALA A 160 3.21 -7.54 -11.52
N PHE A 161 3.72 -7.55 -12.77
CA PHE A 161 4.10 -8.77 -13.47
C PHE A 161 5.25 -9.53 -12.78
N GLU A 162 6.18 -8.82 -12.15
CA GLU A 162 7.26 -9.44 -11.39
C GLU A 162 6.71 -10.20 -10.18
N TYR A 163 5.75 -9.61 -9.45
CA TYR A 163 5.09 -10.26 -8.32
C TYR A 163 4.21 -11.44 -8.75
N ILE A 164 3.49 -11.31 -9.87
CA ILE A 164 2.73 -12.41 -10.49
C ILE A 164 3.66 -13.57 -10.85
N SER A 165 4.81 -13.27 -11.47
CA SER A 165 5.80 -14.26 -11.83
C SER A 165 6.43 -14.93 -10.61
N ALA A 166 6.76 -14.13 -9.58
CA ALA A 166 7.27 -14.64 -8.31
C ALA A 166 6.24 -15.55 -7.61
N ALA A 167 4.96 -15.14 -7.56
CA ALA A 167 3.89 -15.94 -6.97
C ALA A 167 3.75 -17.32 -7.67
N ARG A 168 3.77 -17.32 -8.99
CA ARG A 168 3.72 -18.56 -9.78
C ARG A 168 4.91 -19.47 -9.50
N ASN A 169 6.10 -18.94 -9.43
CA ASN A 169 7.31 -19.72 -9.17
C ASN A 169 7.35 -20.24 -7.73
N HIS A 170 6.97 -19.41 -6.76
CA HIS A 170 7.01 -19.83 -5.36
C HIS A 170 5.88 -20.80 -5.01
N PHE A 171 4.66 -20.56 -5.49
CA PHE A 171 3.48 -21.30 -5.03
C PHE A 171 2.96 -22.33 -6.06
N SER A 172 3.55 -22.38 -7.26
CA SER A 172 3.10 -23.28 -8.34
C SER A 172 1.62 -23.10 -8.71
N ILE A 173 1.13 -21.86 -8.63
CA ILE A 173 -0.23 -21.47 -8.98
C ILE A 173 -0.32 -21.00 -10.45
N SER A 174 -1.52 -20.99 -10.99
CA SER A 174 -1.79 -20.48 -12.33
C SER A 174 -1.56 -18.96 -12.42
N ARG A 175 -1.50 -18.45 -13.65
CA ARG A 175 -1.41 -17.01 -13.86
C ARG A 175 -2.63 -16.27 -13.32
N GLU A 176 -3.83 -16.81 -13.58
CA GLU A 176 -5.10 -16.21 -13.15
C GLU A 176 -5.21 -16.13 -11.62
N GLU A 177 -4.78 -17.18 -10.91
CA GLU A 177 -4.73 -17.18 -9.45
C GLU A 177 -3.73 -16.14 -8.94
N ALA A 178 -2.53 -16.06 -9.53
CA ALA A 178 -1.51 -15.10 -9.15
C ALA A 178 -1.96 -13.64 -9.41
N GLU A 179 -2.65 -13.34 -10.51
CA GLU A 179 -3.19 -12.03 -10.84
C GLU A 179 -4.25 -11.55 -9.83
N ARG A 180 -4.97 -12.48 -9.19
CA ARG A 180 -5.97 -12.16 -8.16
C ARG A 180 -5.40 -11.88 -6.79
N LEU A 181 -4.14 -12.21 -6.52
CA LEU A 181 -3.51 -11.95 -5.23
C LEU A 181 -3.37 -10.45 -4.99
N THR A 182 -3.53 -10.05 -3.74
CA THR A 182 -3.08 -8.74 -3.27
C THR A 182 -1.63 -8.84 -2.78
N MET A 183 -0.92 -7.72 -2.66
CA MET A 183 0.43 -7.72 -2.11
C MET A 183 0.46 -8.25 -0.67
N THR A 184 -0.54 -7.89 0.14
CA THR A 184 -0.65 -8.40 1.51
C THR A 184 -0.82 -9.92 1.54
N GLU A 185 -1.68 -10.46 0.69
CA GLU A 185 -1.90 -11.91 0.58
C GLU A 185 -0.64 -12.64 0.12
N PHE A 186 0.04 -12.12 -0.91
CA PHE A 186 1.31 -12.64 -1.40
C PHE A 186 2.38 -12.69 -0.29
N GLN A 187 2.50 -11.63 0.51
CA GLN A 187 3.44 -11.59 1.64
C GLN A 187 3.08 -12.62 2.72
N HIS A 188 1.79 -12.78 3.06
CA HIS A 188 1.34 -13.82 4.00
C HIS A 188 1.67 -15.22 3.50
N MET A 189 1.46 -15.49 2.21
CA MET A 189 1.81 -16.78 1.60
C MET A 189 3.32 -17.03 1.61
N LEU A 190 4.15 -15.98 1.35
CA LEU A 190 5.59 -16.09 1.47
C LEU A 190 6.04 -16.39 2.90
N ASN A 191 5.50 -15.68 3.88
CA ASN A 191 5.81 -15.89 5.29
C ASN A 191 5.39 -17.29 5.77
N ALA A 192 4.27 -17.81 5.27
CA ALA A 192 3.81 -19.15 5.61
C ALA A 192 4.73 -20.23 5.00
N LYS A 193 5.21 -20.01 3.77
CA LYS A 193 6.12 -20.95 3.08
C LYS A 193 7.56 -20.86 3.58
N TYR A 194 8.01 -19.66 3.90
CA TYR A 194 9.36 -19.36 4.36
C TYR A 194 9.29 -18.63 5.71
N PRO A 195 8.89 -19.34 6.78
CA PRO A 195 8.85 -18.73 8.10
C PRO A 195 10.26 -18.25 8.48
N ASP A 196 10.33 -17.08 9.11
CA ASP A 196 11.58 -16.56 9.62
C ASP A 196 12.23 -17.63 10.50
N GLN A 197 13.42 -18.09 10.12
CA GLN A 197 14.23 -18.90 11.00
C GLN A 197 14.58 -18.00 12.20
N LYS A 198 14.06 -18.34 13.37
CA LYS A 198 14.50 -17.70 14.60
C LYS A 198 15.99 -17.91 14.68
N GLY A 199 16.76 -16.85 14.47
CA GLY A 199 18.18 -16.87 14.73
C GLY A 199 18.41 -17.33 16.17
N PHE A 200 19.51 -18.00 16.44
CA PHE A 200 19.89 -18.37 17.80
C PHE A 200 19.84 -17.14 18.70
N THR A 201 19.21 -17.27 19.85
CA THR A 201 19.35 -16.27 20.92
C THR A 201 20.85 -16.23 21.32
N ARG A 202 21.28 -15.15 21.95
CA ARG A 202 22.67 -15.03 22.40
C ARG A 202 23.05 -16.20 23.32
N GLU A 203 22.13 -16.63 24.18
CA GLU A 203 22.33 -17.76 25.09
C GLU A 203 22.43 -19.10 24.34
N GLU A 204 21.63 -19.32 23.32
CA GLU A 204 21.71 -20.51 22.46
C GLU A 204 23.02 -20.52 21.63
N TYR A 205 23.45 -19.35 21.16
CA TYR A 205 24.72 -19.21 20.44
C TYR A 205 25.92 -19.51 21.36
N ASP A 206 25.90 -18.96 22.57
CA ASP A 206 26.94 -19.18 23.57
C ASP A 206 26.98 -20.68 23.97
N ALA A 207 25.83 -21.31 24.17
CA ALA A 207 25.76 -22.76 24.47
C ALA A 207 26.31 -23.64 23.32
N VAL A 208 26.03 -23.29 22.06
CA VAL A 208 26.56 -23.99 20.87
C VAL A 208 28.08 -23.77 20.76
N ALA A 209 28.56 -22.55 21.03
CA ALA A 209 30.00 -22.23 21.02
C ALA A 209 30.76 -23.00 22.10
N ASP A 210 30.20 -23.08 23.32
CA ASP A 210 30.81 -23.82 24.44
C ASP A 210 30.84 -25.34 24.16
N ASP A 211 29.76 -25.91 23.63
CA ASP A 211 29.74 -27.33 23.21
C ASP A 211 30.77 -27.62 22.12
N TYR A 212 30.90 -26.72 21.14
CA TYR A 212 31.91 -26.85 20.10
C TYR A 212 33.32 -26.81 20.69
N MET A 213 33.63 -25.87 21.57
CA MET A 213 34.92 -25.75 22.23
C MET A 213 35.24 -26.97 23.10
N ALA A 214 34.25 -27.49 23.85
CA ALA A 214 34.39 -28.70 24.64
C ALA A 214 34.69 -29.93 23.75
N LYS A 215 34.00 -30.09 22.63
CA LYS A 215 34.24 -31.15 21.65
C LYS A 215 35.66 -31.04 21.02
N LYS A 216 36.09 -29.83 20.71
CA LYS A 216 37.44 -29.55 20.17
C LYS A 216 38.51 -29.91 21.19
N ALA A 217 38.36 -29.51 22.45
CA ALA A 217 39.27 -29.85 23.53
C ALA A 217 39.39 -31.36 23.74
N ARG A 218 38.26 -32.10 23.74
CA ARG A 218 38.25 -33.58 23.84
C ARG A 218 38.97 -34.26 22.65
N LYS A 219 38.83 -33.72 21.44
CA LYS A 219 39.53 -34.26 20.27
C LYS A 219 41.03 -34.03 20.37
N LEU A 220 41.47 -32.86 20.82
CA LEU A 220 42.89 -32.54 21.02
C LEU A 220 43.50 -33.41 22.13
N ALA A 221 42.78 -33.63 23.24
CA ALA A 221 43.27 -34.50 24.34
C ALA A 221 43.36 -36.00 23.96
N LYS A 222 42.60 -36.45 22.92
CA LYS A 222 42.70 -37.82 22.40
C LYS A 222 43.79 -37.98 21.34
N ALA A 223 44.32 -36.90 20.79
CA ALA A 223 45.33 -36.90 19.73
C ALA A 223 46.75 -36.66 20.31
N ALA A 224 46.85 -36.29 21.59
CA ALA A 224 48.09 -36.21 22.37
C ALA A 224 48.27 -37.48 23.19
#